data_a24d51977f5bb8508133f947cd3dc079
#
_entry.id   a24d51977f5bb8508133f947cd3dc079
#
_cell.length_a   1.000
_cell.length_b   1.000
_cell.length_c   1.000
_cell.angle_alpha   90.00
_cell.angle_beta   90.00
_cell.angle_gamma   90.00
#
_symmetry.space_group_name_H-M   'P 1'
#
loop_
_entity.id
_entity.type
_entity.pdbx_description
1 polymer ?
#
loop_
_entity_poly.entity_id
_entity_poly.type
_entity_poly.pdbx_seq_one_letter_code
_entity_poly.pdbx_strand_id
1 'polypeptide(L)'
;PTRRSSDLDVGAVPTPVLYYATKYFNCGTGVAVTGSHNPPEWNGLKMMVAGITLFADAIQDIRRRVEAQDWIEATVPGVVEKVDAVTPYIGKALAGIKIGRRLKVAADAGSGIAGPVMLQLLSKLPVDVVPLFCEPDGRFPFHHPDPSKPKNLEDLIKTVKTEDCDYGFALDGDGDRLGVVTKQGEIIFPDRLMMLFAEDILKHHPGEPIVYDVKCSRKLVDWVKAKGGVPTISPTGHSLVKAKLRDTHAPFAGEMSGHLFFNDERWTGFDDGLYAAVRLLEILSRTDDPSGVLSKLPNAVNTPELQIPMAEGEPKRFIERLRAQAGQFADAADVI
;
A
#
# COMPACT_ATOMS: atom_id res chain seq x y z
N PRO A 1 -7.76 -11.63 28.91
CA PRO A 1 -8.45 -11.13 27.76
C PRO A 1 -9.92 -10.99 28.07
N THR A 2 -10.41 -9.77 28.02
CA THR A 2 -11.86 -9.54 28.08
C THR A 2 -12.48 -10.28 26.91
N ARG A 3 -13.31 -11.30 27.17
CA ARG A 3 -14.11 -11.97 26.16
C ARG A 3 -14.95 -10.88 25.50
N ARG A 4 -14.68 -10.57 24.22
CA ARG A 4 -15.59 -9.72 23.45
C ARG A 4 -16.90 -10.49 23.32
N SER A 5 -17.96 -9.83 23.71
CA SER A 5 -19.32 -10.36 23.54
C SER A 5 -19.87 -10.12 22.14
N SER A 6 -19.11 -9.40 21.27
CA SER A 6 -19.56 -9.06 19.91
C SER A 6 -18.38 -8.82 18.97
N ASP A 7 -18.60 -9.13 17.70
CA ASP A 7 -17.75 -8.76 16.58
C ASP A 7 -18.38 -7.61 15.81
N LEU A 8 -17.53 -6.72 15.24
CA LEU A 8 -17.96 -5.65 14.35
C LEU A 8 -17.76 -6.08 12.90
N ASP A 9 -18.86 -6.16 12.14
CA ASP A 9 -18.84 -6.41 10.70
C ASP A 9 -18.82 -5.07 9.95
N VAL A 10 -17.69 -4.74 9.33
CA VAL A 10 -17.51 -3.53 8.53
C VAL A 10 -17.95 -3.71 7.07
N GLY A 11 -18.42 -4.91 6.72
CA GLY A 11 -18.86 -5.25 5.36
C GLY A 11 -17.69 -5.47 4.39
N ALA A 12 -18.00 -5.39 3.10
CA ALA A 12 -17.03 -5.49 2.04
C ALA A 12 -16.35 -4.13 1.83
N VAL A 13 -15.11 -3.99 2.32
CA VAL A 13 -14.34 -2.75 2.31
C VAL A 13 -12.89 -3.00 1.91
N PRO A 14 -12.16 -1.98 1.41
CA PRO A 14 -10.72 -2.07 1.22
C PRO A 14 -9.97 -2.41 2.50
N THR A 15 -8.84 -3.10 2.38
CA THR A 15 -7.99 -3.47 3.52
C THR A 15 -7.59 -2.27 4.39
N PRO A 16 -7.22 -1.09 3.85
CA PRO A 16 -6.94 0.10 4.65
C PRO A 16 -8.11 0.55 5.54
N VAL A 17 -9.36 0.40 5.07
CA VAL A 17 -10.55 0.73 5.87
C VAL A 17 -10.67 -0.19 7.08
N LEU A 18 -10.35 -1.49 6.94
CA LEU A 18 -10.30 -2.39 8.09
C LEU A 18 -9.22 -1.96 9.09
N TYR A 19 -8.00 -1.66 8.63
CA TYR A 19 -6.92 -1.22 9.52
C TYR A 19 -7.31 0.06 10.27
N TYR A 20 -7.93 1.01 9.59
CA TYR A 20 -8.48 2.19 10.22
C TYR A 20 -9.57 1.84 11.26
N ALA A 21 -10.51 0.97 10.92
CA ALA A 21 -11.61 0.56 11.78
C ALA A 21 -11.14 -0.06 13.09
N THR A 22 -10.06 -0.87 13.07
CA THR A 22 -9.49 -1.46 14.30
C THR A 22 -9.08 -0.41 15.32
N LYS A 23 -8.59 0.74 14.85
CA LYS A 23 -8.21 1.88 15.70
C LYS A 23 -9.42 2.74 16.07
N TYR A 24 -10.24 3.08 15.09
CA TYR A 24 -11.40 3.95 15.26
C TYR A 24 -12.40 3.39 16.28
N PHE A 25 -12.74 2.11 16.17
CA PHE A 25 -13.63 1.42 17.12
C PHE A 25 -12.90 0.88 18.36
N ASN A 26 -11.62 1.21 18.53
CA ASN A 26 -10.79 0.74 19.64
C ASN A 26 -10.82 -0.79 19.82
N CYS A 27 -10.88 -1.51 18.71
CA CYS A 27 -10.88 -2.98 18.69
C CYS A 27 -9.48 -3.56 18.80
N GLY A 28 -8.48 -2.91 18.21
CA GLY A 28 -7.10 -3.38 18.15
C GLY A 28 -6.92 -4.68 17.35
N THR A 29 -7.99 -5.39 17.04
CA THR A 29 -7.97 -6.66 16.31
C THR A 29 -8.93 -6.60 15.14
N GLY A 30 -8.50 -7.12 13.99
CA GLY A 30 -9.30 -7.18 12.79
C GLY A 30 -8.78 -8.21 11.81
N VAL A 31 -9.68 -8.74 10.99
CA VAL A 31 -9.37 -9.73 9.95
C VAL A 31 -10.02 -9.28 8.65
N ALA A 32 -9.23 -9.12 7.60
CA ALA A 32 -9.71 -8.98 6.23
C ALA A 32 -9.59 -10.31 5.50
N VAL A 33 -10.67 -10.73 4.85
CA VAL A 33 -10.65 -11.86 3.91
C VAL A 33 -10.39 -11.27 2.53
N THR A 34 -9.21 -11.49 1.96
CA THR A 34 -8.80 -10.90 0.68
C THR A 34 -7.74 -11.72 -0.01
N GLY A 35 -7.87 -11.86 -1.34
CA GLY A 35 -6.79 -12.33 -2.21
C GLY A 35 -5.87 -11.21 -2.67
N SER A 36 -6.17 -9.94 -2.34
CA SER A 36 -5.46 -8.75 -2.84
C SER A 36 -5.39 -8.76 -4.37
N HIS A 37 -4.19 -8.94 -4.92
CA HIS A 37 -3.89 -9.04 -6.35
C HIS A 37 -3.57 -10.49 -6.79
N ASN A 38 -3.95 -11.49 -5.99
CA ASN A 38 -3.81 -12.89 -6.40
C ASN A 38 -4.86 -13.28 -7.47
N PRO A 39 -4.64 -14.34 -8.24
CA PRO A 39 -5.65 -14.88 -9.14
C PRO A 39 -6.97 -15.19 -8.41
N PRO A 40 -8.14 -15.14 -9.09
CA PRO A 40 -9.46 -15.24 -8.46
C PRO A 40 -9.72 -16.51 -7.65
N GLU A 41 -9.01 -17.60 -7.95
CA GLU A 41 -9.08 -18.89 -7.25
C GLU A 41 -8.37 -18.89 -5.89
N TRP A 42 -7.59 -17.85 -5.57
CA TRP A 42 -6.86 -17.71 -4.33
C TRP A 42 -7.54 -16.74 -3.39
N ASN A 43 -7.51 -17.06 -2.12
CA ASN A 43 -7.96 -16.16 -1.07
C ASN A 43 -6.98 -16.19 0.10
N GLY A 44 -7.12 -15.25 1.03
CA GLY A 44 -6.23 -15.14 2.18
C GLY A 44 -6.84 -14.35 3.32
N LEU A 45 -6.07 -14.23 4.39
CA LEU A 45 -6.45 -13.49 5.57
C LEU A 45 -5.33 -12.51 5.92
N LYS A 46 -5.66 -11.21 5.93
CA LYS A 46 -4.79 -10.19 6.55
C LYS A 46 -5.29 -9.96 7.97
N MET A 47 -4.42 -10.22 8.95
CA MET A 47 -4.80 -10.25 10.37
C MET A 47 -4.03 -9.20 11.16
N MET A 48 -4.74 -8.46 11.98
CA MET A 48 -4.17 -7.56 12.98
C MET A 48 -4.65 -8.02 14.35
N VAL A 49 -3.74 -8.15 15.31
CA VAL A 49 -4.04 -8.51 16.71
C VAL A 49 -3.33 -7.52 17.63
N ALA A 50 -4.07 -6.94 18.56
CA ALA A 50 -3.58 -5.93 19.50
C ALA A 50 -2.83 -4.76 18.80
N GLY A 51 -3.32 -4.34 17.63
CA GLY A 51 -2.72 -3.25 16.84
C GLY A 51 -1.51 -3.64 16.01
N ILE A 52 -1.13 -4.92 15.98
CA ILE A 52 0.04 -5.44 15.25
C ILE A 52 -0.44 -6.35 14.12
N THR A 53 0.00 -6.09 12.89
CA THR A 53 -0.20 -6.99 11.76
C THR A 53 0.60 -8.26 11.98
N LEU A 54 -0.05 -9.43 11.89
CA LEU A 54 0.61 -10.72 12.09
C LEU A 54 1.47 -11.10 10.89
N PHE A 55 2.64 -11.69 11.15
CA PHE A 55 3.54 -12.22 10.13
C PHE A 55 4.46 -13.32 10.69
N ALA A 56 5.12 -14.05 9.82
CA ALA A 56 6.13 -15.08 10.14
C ALA A 56 5.65 -16.05 11.25
N ASP A 57 6.37 -16.13 12.36
CA ASP A 57 6.11 -17.12 13.42
C ASP A 57 4.73 -16.95 14.07
N ALA A 58 4.20 -15.73 14.16
CA ALA A 58 2.87 -15.49 14.70
C ALA A 58 1.77 -16.15 13.84
N ILE A 59 1.93 -16.19 12.51
CA ILE A 59 1.02 -16.91 11.62
C ILE A 59 1.20 -18.43 11.79
N GLN A 60 2.44 -18.92 11.97
CA GLN A 60 2.70 -20.33 12.23
C GLN A 60 2.14 -20.78 13.58
N ASP A 61 2.09 -19.91 14.58
CA ASP A 61 1.41 -20.19 15.85
C ASP A 61 -0.10 -20.41 15.66
N ILE A 62 -0.75 -19.55 14.86
CA ILE A 62 -2.17 -19.72 14.53
C ILE A 62 -2.37 -21.06 13.80
N ARG A 63 -1.53 -21.36 12.82
CA ARG A 63 -1.58 -22.63 12.09
C ARG A 63 -1.52 -23.83 13.04
N ARG A 64 -0.53 -23.86 13.96
CA ARG A 64 -0.38 -24.95 14.96
C ARG A 64 -1.61 -25.11 15.83
N ARG A 65 -2.23 -23.98 16.25
CA ARG A 65 -3.47 -24.02 17.04
C ARG A 65 -4.64 -24.57 16.25
N VAL A 66 -4.79 -24.20 14.99
CA VAL A 66 -5.84 -24.72 14.10
C VAL A 66 -5.64 -26.22 13.88
N GLU A 67 -4.41 -26.67 13.58
CA GLU A 67 -4.09 -28.10 13.39
C GLU A 67 -4.31 -28.93 14.67
N ALA A 68 -4.01 -28.37 15.84
CA ALA A 68 -4.24 -28.99 17.14
C ALA A 68 -5.69 -28.86 17.65
N GLN A 69 -6.58 -28.18 16.92
CA GLN A 69 -7.93 -27.84 17.37
C GLN A 69 -7.94 -27.11 18.74
N ASP A 70 -6.89 -26.30 19.01
CA ASP A 70 -6.72 -25.53 20.25
C ASP A 70 -7.45 -24.19 20.14
N TRP A 71 -8.77 -24.24 20.24
CA TRP A 71 -9.62 -23.05 20.32
C TRP A 71 -10.49 -23.06 21.55
N ILE A 72 -10.91 -21.88 21.94
CA ILE A 72 -11.80 -21.70 23.08
C ILE A 72 -13.25 -21.82 22.57
N GLU A 73 -13.95 -22.84 23.01
CA GLU A 73 -15.40 -22.94 22.78
C GLU A 73 -16.14 -21.93 23.65
N ALA A 74 -16.94 -21.10 23.02
CA ALA A 74 -17.77 -20.15 23.72
C ALA A 74 -19.06 -20.86 24.21
N THR A 75 -19.38 -20.72 25.49
CA THR A 75 -20.62 -21.24 26.05
C THR A 75 -21.87 -20.48 25.59
N VAL A 76 -21.67 -19.20 25.19
CA VAL A 76 -22.71 -18.34 24.62
C VAL A 76 -22.11 -17.73 23.33
N PRO A 77 -22.82 -17.86 22.20
CA PRO A 77 -22.38 -17.21 20.96
C PRO A 77 -22.22 -15.69 21.12
N GLY A 78 -21.23 -15.13 20.48
CA GLY A 78 -21.08 -13.67 20.37
C GLY A 78 -22.15 -13.07 19.45
N VAL A 79 -22.31 -11.75 19.51
CA VAL A 79 -23.18 -10.98 18.61
C VAL A 79 -22.33 -10.34 17.52
N VAL A 80 -22.83 -10.36 16.29
CA VAL A 80 -22.22 -9.62 15.16
C VAL A 80 -23.04 -8.35 14.94
N GLU A 81 -22.35 -7.20 15.01
CA GLU A 81 -22.94 -5.88 14.78
C GLU A 81 -22.38 -5.27 13.51
N LYS A 82 -23.27 -4.84 12.60
CA LYS A 82 -22.85 -4.11 11.39
C LYS A 82 -22.59 -2.65 11.73
N VAL A 83 -21.41 -2.15 11.29
CA VAL A 83 -20.99 -0.77 11.53
C VAL A 83 -20.47 -0.12 10.26
N ASP A 84 -20.65 1.19 10.15
CA ASP A 84 -20.07 1.98 9.06
C ASP A 84 -18.64 2.40 9.43
N ALA A 85 -17.66 1.84 8.73
CA ALA A 85 -16.25 2.23 8.84
C ALA A 85 -15.81 3.15 7.70
N VAL A 86 -16.55 3.21 6.59
CA VAL A 86 -16.16 3.98 5.39
C VAL A 86 -16.31 5.47 5.62
N THR A 87 -17.43 5.91 6.17
CA THR A 87 -17.68 7.35 6.40
C THR A 87 -16.62 7.98 7.31
N PRO A 88 -16.30 7.43 8.51
CA PRO A 88 -15.26 8.00 9.35
C PRO A 88 -13.85 7.86 8.75
N TYR A 89 -13.57 6.79 7.99
CA TYR A 89 -12.32 6.65 7.23
C TYR A 89 -12.13 7.79 6.24
N ILE A 90 -13.13 8.05 5.38
CA ILE A 90 -13.08 9.16 4.41
C ILE A 90 -12.91 10.50 5.13
N GLY A 91 -13.63 10.72 6.22
CA GLY A 91 -13.50 11.92 7.03
C GLY A 91 -12.07 12.13 7.55
N LYS A 92 -11.43 11.07 8.04
CA LYS A 92 -10.04 11.10 8.52
C LYS A 92 -9.05 11.28 7.36
N ALA A 93 -9.24 10.57 6.25
CA ALA A 93 -8.35 10.63 5.08
C ALA A 93 -8.31 12.04 4.45
N LEU A 94 -9.42 12.76 4.52
CA LEU A 94 -9.53 14.12 3.97
C LEU A 94 -9.19 15.21 5.00
N ALA A 95 -9.04 14.86 6.27
CA ALA A 95 -8.74 15.84 7.31
C ALA A 95 -7.39 16.53 7.05
N GLY A 96 -7.43 17.85 6.89
CA GLY A 96 -6.25 18.68 6.62
C GLY A 96 -5.70 18.61 5.19
N ILE A 97 -6.35 17.93 4.26
CA ILE A 97 -5.99 17.93 2.84
C ILE A 97 -6.34 19.28 2.21
N LYS A 98 -5.40 19.85 1.46
CA LYS A 98 -5.53 21.15 0.80
C LYS A 98 -5.21 21.01 -0.68
N ILE A 99 -6.22 21.05 -1.52
CA ILE A 99 -6.07 21.04 -2.97
C ILE A 99 -5.85 22.46 -3.46
N GLY A 100 -4.68 22.72 -4.06
CA GLY A 100 -4.27 24.07 -4.51
C GLY A 100 -4.98 24.50 -5.78
N ARG A 101 -5.16 23.60 -6.75
CA ARG A 101 -5.94 23.80 -7.98
C ARG A 101 -6.73 22.55 -8.34
N ARG A 102 -7.76 22.73 -9.17
CA ARG A 102 -8.50 21.61 -9.73
C ARG A 102 -7.61 20.78 -10.64
N LEU A 103 -7.64 19.47 -10.47
CA LEU A 103 -6.93 18.49 -11.30
C LEU A 103 -7.94 17.61 -12.04
N LYS A 104 -7.61 17.18 -13.25
CA LYS A 104 -8.32 16.11 -13.95
C LYS A 104 -7.49 14.85 -13.90
N VAL A 105 -8.01 13.77 -13.31
CA VAL A 105 -7.26 12.53 -13.09
C VAL A 105 -8.02 11.32 -13.59
N ALA A 106 -7.31 10.36 -14.17
CA ALA A 106 -7.86 9.02 -14.42
C ALA A 106 -7.59 8.15 -13.19
N ALA A 107 -8.61 7.45 -12.71
CA ALA A 107 -8.55 6.65 -11.50
C ALA A 107 -9.04 5.23 -11.78
N ASP A 108 -8.15 4.26 -11.70
CA ASP A 108 -8.38 2.85 -12.02
C ASP A 108 -8.43 2.01 -10.74
N ALA A 109 -9.54 1.32 -10.52
CA ALA A 109 -9.70 0.42 -9.38
C ALA A 109 -9.53 -1.07 -9.75
N GLY A 110 -9.25 -1.40 -11.03
CA GLY A 110 -9.05 -2.76 -11.51
C GLY A 110 -10.15 -3.76 -11.18
N SER A 111 -11.41 -3.30 -11.07
CA SER A 111 -12.55 -4.06 -10.53
C SER A 111 -12.34 -4.55 -9.09
N GLY A 112 -11.41 -3.95 -8.35
CA GLY A 112 -11.17 -4.23 -6.93
C GLY A 112 -12.19 -3.59 -6.00
N ILE A 113 -12.15 -4.00 -4.72
CA ILE A 113 -13.09 -3.53 -3.70
C ILE A 113 -12.93 -2.03 -3.37
N ALA A 114 -11.80 -1.42 -3.75
CA ALA A 114 -11.53 -0.02 -3.48
C ALA A 114 -12.35 0.96 -4.33
N GLY A 115 -12.88 0.53 -5.49
CA GLY A 115 -13.57 1.39 -6.45
C GLY A 115 -14.65 2.29 -5.84
N PRO A 116 -15.67 1.74 -5.18
CA PRO A 116 -16.74 2.53 -4.58
C PRO A 116 -16.25 3.53 -3.52
N VAL A 117 -15.29 3.13 -2.66
CA VAL A 117 -14.73 4.00 -1.62
C VAL A 117 -13.88 5.11 -2.23
N MET A 118 -13.08 4.79 -3.27
CA MET A 118 -12.29 5.75 -4.03
C MET A 118 -13.18 6.84 -4.63
N LEU A 119 -14.27 6.46 -5.29
CA LEU A 119 -15.20 7.44 -5.89
C LEU A 119 -15.87 8.32 -4.82
N GLN A 120 -16.32 7.75 -3.70
CA GLN A 120 -16.87 8.51 -2.58
C GLN A 120 -15.87 9.52 -2.01
N LEU A 121 -14.61 9.10 -1.85
CA LEU A 121 -13.54 9.94 -1.34
C LEU A 121 -13.21 11.07 -2.31
N LEU A 122 -13.02 10.77 -3.59
CA LEU A 122 -12.68 11.76 -4.62
C LEU A 122 -13.81 12.75 -4.88
N SER A 123 -15.08 12.33 -4.75
CA SER A 123 -16.25 13.21 -4.91
C SER A 123 -16.29 14.38 -3.91
N LYS A 124 -15.56 14.28 -2.81
CA LYS A 124 -15.46 15.33 -1.78
C LYS A 124 -14.31 16.31 -2.02
N LEU A 125 -13.51 16.08 -3.06
CA LEU A 125 -12.39 16.93 -3.44
C LEU A 125 -12.70 17.71 -4.72
N PRO A 126 -12.10 18.88 -4.93
CA PRO A 126 -12.27 19.66 -6.17
C PRO A 126 -11.41 19.05 -7.31
N VAL A 127 -11.72 17.82 -7.71
CA VAL A 127 -11.04 17.08 -8.78
C VAL A 127 -12.04 16.57 -9.81
N ASP A 128 -11.63 16.54 -11.08
CA ASP A 128 -12.39 15.91 -12.16
C ASP A 128 -11.86 14.49 -12.35
N VAL A 129 -12.71 13.49 -12.10
CA VAL A 129 -12.32 12.09 -12.11
C VAL A 129 -12.83 11.41 -13.37
N VAL A 130 -11.96 10.73 -14.10
CA VAL A 130 -12.30 9.76 -15.15
C VAL A 130 -12.13 8.36 -14.54
N PRO A 131 -13.24 7.71 -14.13
CA PRO A 131 -13.18 6.43 -13.43
C PRO A 131 -13.00 5.27 -14.40
N LEU A 132 -12.15 4.30 -14.03
CA LEU A 132 -11.97 3.03 -14.72
C LEU A 132 -12.22 1.88 -13.76
N PHE A 133 -13.03 0.93 -14.21
CA PHE A 133 -13.25 -0.38 -13.55
C PHE A 133 -13.52 -0.27 -12.04
N CYS A 134 -14.42 0.66 -11.66
CA CYS A 134 -14.72 0.95 -10.25
C CYS A 134 -15.78 0.05 -9.63
N GLU A 135 -16.46 -0.78 -10.43
CA GLU A 135 -17.40 -1.78 -9.92
C GLU A 135 -16.64 -3.04 -9.50
N PRO A 136 -16.76 -3.50 -8.24
CA PRO A 136 -16.08 -4.70 -7.78
C PRO A 136 -16.55 -5.95 -8.52
N ASP A 137 -15.60 -6.66 -9.12
CA ASP A 137 -15.85 -7.96 -9.76
C ASP A 137 -14.62 -8.87 -9.55
N GLY A 138 -14.75 -9.87 -8.67
CA GLY A 138 -13.66 -10.79 -8.34
C GLY A 138 -13.15 -11.67 -9.50
N ARG A 139 -13.77 -11.57 -10.69
CA ARG A 139 -13.27 -12.22 -11.92
C ARG A 139 -12.23 -11.36 -12.66
N PHE A 140 -12.11 -10.07 -12.30
CA PHE A 140 -11.21 -9.10 -12.92
C PHE A 140 -11.27 -9.09 -14.44
N PRO A 141 -12.44 -8.77 -15.05
CA PRO A 141 -12.72 -9.04 -16.47
C PRO A 141 -11.92 -8.14 -17.44
N PHE A 142 -11.34 -7.04 -16.98
CA PHE A 142 -10.62 -6.08 -17.83
C PHE A 142 -9.11 -6.30 -17.76
N HIS A 143 -8.53 -6.24 -16.59
CA HIS A 143 -7.13 -6.56 -16.35
C HIS A 143 -6.95 -7.02 -14.89
N HIS A 144 -5.84 -7.69 -14.64
CA HIS A 144 -5.50 -8.11 -13.27
C HIS A 144 -5.19 -6.88 -12.40
N PRO A 145 -5.72 -6.78 -11.17
CA PRO A 145 -5.59 -5.59 -10.31
C PRO A 145 -4.23 -5.54 -9.59
N ASP A 146 -3.16 -5.53 -10.36
CA ASP A 146 -1.78 -5.39 -9.87
C ASP A 146 -1.09 -4.23 -10.63
N PRO A 147 -1.04 -3.03 -10.04
CA PRO A 147 -0.45 -1.85 -10.67
C PRO A 147 1.09 -1.91 -10.76
N SER A 148 1.74 -2.91 -10.16
CA SER A 148 3.17 -3.13 -10.33
C SER A 148 3.55 -3.69 -11.71
N LYS A 149 2.58 -4.17 -12.48
CA LYS A 149 2.78 -4.76 -13.82
C LYS A 149 2.40 -3.75 -14.90
N PRO A 150 3.33 -3.32 -15.76
CA PRO A 150 3.06 -2.35 -16.82
C PRO A 150 1.87 -2.71 -17.72
N LYS A 151 1.69 -3.99 -18.02
CA LYS A 151 0.57 -4.50 -18.83
C LYS A 151 -0.80 -4.12 -18.23
N ASN A 152 -0.92 -4.12 -16.91
CA ASN A 152 -2.18 -3.82 -16.23
C ASN A 152 -2.48 -2.31 -16.19
N LEU A 153 -1.56 -1.46 -16.64
CA LEU A 153 -1.73 -0.01 -16.71
C LEU A 153 -2.04 0.50 -18.13
N GLU A 154 -2.17 -0.37 -19.13
CA GLU A 154 -2.37 0.01 -20.52
C GLU A 154 -3.65 0.84 -20.73
N ASP A 155 -4.78 0.41 -20.13
CA ASP A 155 -6.05 1.14 -20.22
C ASP A 155 -5.97 2.49 -19.48
N LEU A 156 -5.32 2.53 -18.32
CA LEU A 156 -5.08 3.77 -17.60
C LEU A 156 -4.23 4.75 -18.43
N ILE A 157 -3.12 4.28 -19.04
CA ILE A 157 -2.26 5.08 -19.91
C ILE A 157 -3.04 5.61 -21.12
N LYS A 158 -3.85 4.77 -21.74
CA LYS A 158 -4.71 5.18 -22.85
C LYS A 158 -5.70 6.26 -22.42
N THR A 159 -6.40 6.04 -21.31
CA THR A 159 -7.41 6.98 -20.80
C THR A 159 -6.79 8.32 -20.41
N VAL A 160 -5.66 8.34 -19.72
CA VAL A 160 -4.95 9.59 -19.40
C VAL A 160 -4.68 10.43 -20.63
N LYS A 161 -4.25 9.80 -21.74
CA LYS A 161 -3.95 10.48 -23.00
C LYS A 161 -5.19 10.94 -23.75
N THR A 162 -6.21 10.08 -23.86
CA THR A 162 -7.41 10.38 -24.64
C THR A 162 -8.33 11.38 -23.95
N GLU A 163 -8.38 11.35 -22.60
CA GLU A 163 -9.18 12.25 -21.80
C GLU A 163 -8.43 13.52 -21.38
N ASP A 164 -7.19 13.69 -21.81
CA ASP A 164 -6.32 14.81 -21.45
C ASP A 164 -6.22 15.05 -19.94
N CYS A 165 -5.99 13.97 -19.17
CA CYS A 165 -5.84 14.04 -17.72
C CYS A 165 -4.47 14.63 -17.33
N ASP A 166 -4.39 15.31 -16.18
CA ASP A 166 -3.12 15.79 -15.61
C ASP A 166 -2.18 14.61 -15.30
N TYR A 167 -2.74 13.49 -14.81
CA TYR A 167 -2.06 12.21 -14.60
C TYR A 167 -3.11 11.11 -14.32
N GLY A 168 -2.66 9.87 -14.15
CA GLY A 168 -3.51 8.76 -13.74
C GLY A 168 -2.93 7.98 -12.58
N PHE A 169 -3.80 7.30 -11.83
CA PHE A 169 -3.38 6.37 -10.81
C PHE A 169 -4.24 5.11 -10.80
N ALA A 170 -3.66 4.00 -10.33
CA ALA A 170 -4.31 2.71 -10.18
C ALA A 170 -4.15 2.17 -8.78
N LEU A 171 -5.17 1.48 -8.28
CA LEU A 171 -5.15 0.73 -7.04
C LEU A 171 -5.10 -0.78 -7.32
N ASP A 172 -4.59 -1.55 -6.37
CA ASP A 172 -4.69 -3.00 -6.44
C ASP A 172 -6.04 -3.52 -5.92
N GLY A 173 -6.23 -4.85 -5.95
CA GLY A 173 -7.52 -5.48 -5.70
C GLY A 173 -8.16 -5.16 -4.35
N ASP A 174 -7.38 -4.95 -3.30
CA ASP A 174 -7.87 -4.57 -1.97
C ASP A 174 -7.47 -3.14 -1.53
N GLY A 175 -6.86 -2.37 -2.43
CA GLY A 175 -6.69 -0.92 -2.31
C GLY A 175 -5.57 -0.47 -1.39
N ASP A 176 -4.61 -1.33 -1.09
CA ASP A 176 -3.47 -0.97 -0.24
C ASP A 176 -2.20 -0.58 -1.02
N ARG A 177 -2.24 -0.65 -2.38
CA ARG A 177 -1.14 -0.24 -3.27
C ARG A 177 -1.57 0.86 -4.24
N LEU A 178 -0.59 1.66 -4.65
CA LEU A 178 -0.76 2.75 -5.61
C LEU A 178 0.24 2.63 -6.76
N GLY A 179 -0.27 2.64 -8.00
CA GLY A 179 0.50 2.86 -9.23
C GLY A 179 0.17 4.21 -9.83
N VAL A 180 1.13 4.85 -10.53
CA VAL A 180 0.97 6.21 -11.08
C VAL A 180 1.50 6.27 -12.49
N VAL A 181 0.78 6.97 -13.38
CA VAL A 181 1.19 7.25 -14.75
C VAL A 181 1.08 8.75 -15.03
N THR A 182 2.03 9.30 -15.78
CA THR A 182 2.01 10.70 -16.19
C THR A 182 1.05 10.92 -17.37
N LYS A 183 0.77 12.19 -17.69
CA LYS A 183 0.01 12.61 -18.88
C LYS A 183 0.56 12.01 -20.19
N GLN A 184 1.87 11.85 -20.29
CA GLN A 184 2.55 11.26 -21.43
C GLN A 184 2.52 9.73 -21.45
N GLY A 185 2.03 9.11 -20.36
CA GLY A 185 1.93 7.65 -20.20
C GLY A 185 3.23 7.03 -19.67
N GLU A 186 4.12 7.81 -19.07
CA GLU A 186 5.27 7.29 -18.32
C GLU A 186 4.77 6.67 -17.01
N ILE A 187 5.18 5.44 -16.74
CA ILE A 187 4.92 4.77 -15.46
C ILE A 187 5.93 5.29 -14.43
N ILE A 188 5.43 5.84 -13.33
CA ILE A 188 6.25 6.25 -12.20
C ILE A 188 6.31 5.10 -11.20
N PHE A 189 7.43 4.41 -11.15
CA PHE A 189 7.62 3.30 -10.22
C PHE A 189 7.58 3.77 -8.76
N PRO A 190 7.14 2.90 -7.83
CA PRO A 190 6.90 3.29 -6.43
C PRO A 190 8.09 3.93 -5.72
N ASP A 191 9.32 3.49 -5.98
CA ASP A 191 10.52 4.10 -5.40
C ASP A 191 10.74 5.55 -5.84
N ARG A 192 10.37 5.90 -7.08
CA ARG A 192 10.36 7.29 -7.56
C ARG A 192 9.22 8.08 -6.91
N LEU A 193 8.05 7.48 -6.77
CA LEU A 193 6.93 8.09 -6.08
C LEU A 193 7.25 8.36 -4.60
N MET A 194 7.97 7.44 -3.97
CA MET A 194 8.48 7.61 -2.61
C MET A 194 9.40 8.82 -2.47
N MET A 195 10.20 9.16 -3.50
CA MET A 195 11.04 10.38 -3.49
C MET A 195 10.18 11.64 -3.32
N LEU A 196 9.04 11.72 -4.02
CA LEU A 196 8.12 12.84 -3.93
C LEU A 196 7.49 12.95 -2.53
N PHE A 197 7.01 11.84 -2.01
CA PHE A 197 6.41 11.79 -0.67
C PHE A 197 7.44 12.07 0.43
N ALA A 198 8.64 11.48 0.33
CA ALA A 198 9.72 11.74 1.29
C ALA A 198 10.10 13.22 1.32
N GLU A 199 10.19 13.88 0.16
CA GLU A 199 10.46 15.32 0.10
C GLU A 199 9.36 16.14 0.77
N ASP A 200 8.08 15.80 0.56
CA ASP A 200 6.97 16.51 1.19
C ASP A 200 6.96 16.31 2.72
N ILE A 201 7.17 15.08 3.17
CA ILE A 201 7.23 14.73 4.59
C ILE A 201 8.41 15.41 5.28
N LEU A 202 9.61 15.36 4.69
CA LEU A 202 10.82 15.90 5.30
C LEU A 202 10.83 17.43 5.43
N LYS A 203 9.93 18.16 4.75
CA LYS A 203 9.70 19.59 4.99
C LYS A 203 9.18 19.86 6.41
N HIS A 204 8.45 18.91 6.98
CA HIS A 204 7.83 19.02 8.30
C HIS A 204 8.53 18.14 9.35
N HIS A 205 9.26 17.13 8.90
CA HIS A 205 9.98 16.13 9.70
C HIS A 205 11.47 16.06 9.31
N PRO A 206 12.24 17.16 9.40
CA PRO A 206 13.66 17.15 8.99
C PRO A 206 14.49 16.24 9.89
N GLY A 207 15.41 15.49 9.31
CA GLY A 207 16.28 14.57 10.05
C GLY A 207 15.67 13.20 10.35
N GLU A 208 14.38 13.01 10.08
CA GLU A 208 13.68 11.77 10.40
C GLU A 208 13.99 10.63 9.41
N PRO A 209 13.85 9.36 9.87
CA PRO A 209 14.04 8.20 9.00
C PRO A 209 12.94 8.08 7.95
N ILE A 210 13.33 7.66 6.75
CA ILE A 210 12.44 7.23 5.68
C ILE A 210 12.72 5.75 5.42
N VAL A 211 11.75 4.90 5.71
CA VAL A 211 11.90 3.44 5.56
C VAL A 211 11.55 3.02 4.13
N TYR A 212 12.39 2.15 3.55
CA TYR A 212 12.18 1.62 2.20
C TYR A 212 12.62 0.15 2.14
N ASP A 213 12.03 -0.63 1.23
CA ASP A 213 12.41 -2.02 1.06
C ASP A 213 13.65 -2.18 0.17
N VAL A 214 14.32 -3.33 0.31
CA VAL A 214 15.58 -3.63 -0.40
C VAL A 214 15.50 -3.56 -1.92
N LYS A 215 14.30 -3.67 -2.51
CA LYS A 215 14.09 -3.61 -3.96
C LYS A 215 14.11 -2.19 -4.53
N CYS A 216 14.01 -1.18 -3.68
CA CYS A 216 14.04 0.22 -4.10
C CYS A 216 15.40 0.63 -4.65
N SER A 217 15.39 1.53 -5.64
CA SER A 217 16.60 2.08 -6.27
C SER A 217 17.49 2.85 -5.27
N ARG A 218 18.81 2.74 -5.43
CA ARG A 218 19.81 3.59 -4.72
C ARG A 218 19.56 5.09 -4.91
N LYS A 219 18.89 5.50 -6.01
CA LYS A 219 18.51 6.91 -6.22
C LYS A 219 17.57 7.44 -5.14
N LEU A 220 16.72 6.58 -4.55
CA LEU A 220 15.89 6.94 -3.40
C LEU A 220 16.76 7.28 -2.18
N VAL A 221 17.81 6.49 -1.93
CA VAL A 221 18.75 6.71 -0.81
C VAL A 221 19.42 8.09 -0.93
N ASP A 222 19.95 8.37 -2.12
CA ASP A 222 20.62 9.65 -2.40
C ASP A 222 19.65 10.83 -2.27
N TRP A 223 18.40 10.66 -2.75
CA TRP A 223 17.36 11.66 -2.67
C TRP A 223 16.96 11.97 -1.22
N VAL A 224 16.70 10.95 -0.42
CA VAL A 224 16.35 11.12 1.00
C VAL A 224 17.45 11.87 1.75
N LYS A 225 18.72 11.49 1.56
CA LYS A 225 19.87 12.20 2.13
C LYS A 225 19.93 13.66 1.69
N ALA A 226 19.76 13.92 0.39
CA ALA A 226 19.78 15.27 -0.17
C ALA A 226 18.64 16.15 0.35
N LYS A 227 17.50 15.55 0.76
CA LYS A 227 16.37 16.25 1.40
C LYS A 227 16.46 16.30 2.92
N GLY A 228 17.58 15.87 3.51
CA GLY A 228 17.85 15.98 4.94
C GLY A 228 17.22 14.87 5.78
N GLY A 229 16.81 13.75 5.19
CA GLY A 229 16.31 12.58 5.90
C GLY A 229 17.36 11.48 6.09
N VAL A 230 16.99 10.44 6.85
CA VAL A 230 17.83 9.27 7.11
C VAL A 230 17.24 8.05 6.37
N PRO A 231 17.85 7.61 5.25
CA PRO A 231 17.35 6.44 4.53
C PRO A 231 17.54 5.18 5.37
N THR A 232 16.47 4.44 5.61
CA THR A 232 16.43 3.29 6.50
C THR A 232 15.89 2.07 5.77
N ILE A 233 16.74 1.08 5.51
CA ILE A 233 16.40 -0.12 4.75
C ILE A 233 15.59 -1.12 5.59
N SER A 234 14.65 -1.80 4.94
CA SER A 234 13.87 -2.92 5.48
C SER A 234 13.90 -4.12 4.52
N PRO A 235 13.78 -5.34 4.99
CA PRO A 235 13.39 -6.46 4.14
C PRO A 235 12.03 -6.18 3.48
N THR A 236 11.80 -6.77 2.30
CA THR A 236 10.52 -6.67 1.59
C THR A 236 9.40 -7.40 2.34
N GLY A 237 8.24 -6.79 2.39
CA GLY A 237 7.01 -7.33 2.97
C GLY A 237 6.32 -6.31 3.86
N HIS A 238 5.08 -5.95 3.50
CA HIS A 238 4.33 -4.87 4.15
C HIS A 238 4.26 -4.96 5.69
N SER A 239 4.22 -6.19 6.22
CA SER A 239 4.22 -6.41 7.67
C SER A 239 5.58 -6.13 8.32
N LEU A 240 6.69 -6.43 7.62
CA LEU A 240 8.06 -6.15 8.05
C LEU A 240 8.33 -4.64 8.00
N VAL A 241 7.90 -4.00 6.93
CA VAL A 241 8.01 -2.53 6.76
C VAL A 241 7.20 -1.82 7.85
N LYS A 242 5.97 -2.27 8.16
CA LYS A 242 5.17 -1.74 9.29
C LYS A 242 5.87 -1.91 10.64
N ALA A 243 6.52 -3.06 10.86
CA ALA A 243 7.30 -3.27 12.09
C ALA A 243 8.49 -2.28 12.13
N LYS A 244 9.25 -2.16 11.05
CA LYS A 244 10.38 -1.24 10.96
C LYS A 244 9.95 0.23 11.13
N LEU A 245 8.84 0.64 10.48
CA LEU A 245 8.24 1.96 10.63
C LEU A 245 7.95 2.30 12.09
N ARG A 246 7.31 1.37 12.82
CA ARG A 246 7.01 1.52 14.24
C ARG A 246 8.28 1.61 15.08
N ASP A 247 9.24 0.70 14.87
CA ASP A 247 10.44 0.57 15.68
C ASP A 247 11.38 1.78 15.52
N THR A 248 11.36 2.42 14.35
CA THR A 248 12.15 3.62 14.04
C THR A 248 11.39 4.92 14.25
N HIS A 249 10.07 4.87 14.54
CA HIS A 249 9.17 6.02 14.57
C HIS A 249 9.18 6.85 13.27
N ALA A 250 9.52 6.23 12.15
CA ALA A 250 9.59 6.91 10.86
C ALA A 250 8.24 7.53 10.48
N PRO A 251 8.19 8.76 9.95
CA PRO A 251 6.95 9.39 9.51
C PRO A 251 6.45 8.84 8.16
N PHE A 252 7.30 8.13 7.42
CA PHE A 252 6.95 7.56 6.13
C PHE A 252 7.76 6.31 5.80
N ALA A 253 7.10 5.37 5.16
CA ALA A 253 7.72 4.19 4.56
C ALA A 253 7.09 3.83 3.22
N GLY A 254 7.77 2.98 2.43
CA GLY A 254 7.19 2.41 1.24
C GLY A 254 7.97 1.22 0.71
N GLU A 255 7.36 0.55 -0.26
CA GLU A 255 7.91 -0.63 -0.93
C GLU A 255 7.85 -0.45 -2.45
N MET A 256 8.75 -1.13 -3.15
CA MET A 256 8.75 -1.20 -4.62
C MET A 256 7.47 -1.83 -5.19
N SER A 257 6.73 -2.56 -4.37
CA SER A 257 5.42 -3.15 -4.70
C SER A 257 4.26 -2.16 -4.77
N GLY A 258 4.47 -0.91 -4.30
CA GLY A 258 3.44 0.13 -4.27
C GLY A 258 2.74 0.32 -2.93
N HIS A 259 3.09 -0.44 -1.90
CA HIS A 259 2.63 -0.15 -0.53
C HIS A 259 3.30 1.13 -0.02
N LEU A 260 2.49 2.04 0.49
CA LEU A 260 2.93 3.34 1.00
C LEU A 260 2.32 3.56 2.38
N PHE A 261 3.15 3.93 3.34
CA PHE A 261 2.81 4.00 4.75
C PHE A 261 3.10 5.40 5.28
N PHE A 262 2.06 6.17 5.52
CA PHE A 262 2.19 7.46 6.18
C PHE A 262 1.99 7.29 7.69
N ASN A 263 2.91 7.80 8.49
CA ASN A 263 2.89 7.72 9.95
C ASN A 263 3.26 9.08 10.55
N ASP A 264 2.71 10.11 9.96
CA ASP A 264 2.77 11.48 10.45
C ASP A 264 1.56 11.78 11.35
N GLU A 265 1.41 13.02 11.82
CA GLU A 265 0.28 13.47 12.64
C GLU A 265 -1.07 13.35 11.93
N ARG A 266 -1.06 13.17 10.61
CA ARG A 266 -2.26 13.08 9.75
C ARG A 266 -2.74 11.65 9.57
N TRP A 267 -1.81 10.64 9.59
CA TRP A 267 -2.12 9.24 9.35
C TRP A 267 -1.40 8.30 10.31
N THR A 268 -1.72 7.01 10.31
CA THR A 268 -1.42 6.11 11.42
C THR A 268 -0.61 4.87 11.07
N GLY A 269 0.21 4.92 10.01
CA GLY A 269 1.29 3.95 9.78
C GLY A 269 0.88 2.59 9.21
N PHE A 270 -0.25 2.49 8.53
CA PHE A 270 -0.58 1.31 7.73
C PHE A 270 -0.54 1.62 6.23
N ASP A 271 -0.39 0.59 5.42
CA ASP A 271 -0.40 0.64 3.96
C ASP A 271 -1.78 1.04 3.44
N ASP A 272 -1.80 2.10 2.60
CA ASP A 272 -3.06 2.69 2.15
C ASP A 272 -2.89 3.37 0.78
N GLY A 273 -3.33 2.69 -0.28
CA GLY A 273 -3.29 3.22 -1.64
C GLY A 273 -4.25 4.39 -1.83
N LEU A 274 -5.42 4.36 -1.18
CA LEU A 274 -6.42 5.43 -1.24
C LEU A 274 -5.90 6.72 -0.59
N TYR A 275 -5.34 6.62 0.62
CA TYR A 275 -4.75 7.77 1.30
C TYR A 275 -3.51 8.31 0.56
N ALA A 276 -2.68 7.40 0.04
CA ALA A 276 -1.53 7.79 -0.79
C ALA A 276 -1.96 8.56 -2.05
N ALA A 277 -3.05 8.14 -2.70
CA ALA A 277 -3.63 8.87 -3.84
C ALA A 277 -4.09 10.29 -3.44
N VAL A 278 -4.72 10.45 -2.28
CA VAL A 278 -5.13 11.77 -1.75
C VAL A 278 -3.94 12.67 -1.45
N ARG A 279 -2.88 12.12 -0.83
CA ARG A 279 -1.63 12.86 -0.57
C ARG A 279 -0.94 13.25 -1.87
N LEU A 280 -0.98 12.40 -2.90
CA LEU A 280 -0.46 12.70 -4.23
C LEU A 280 -1.25 13.86 -4.88
N LEU A 281 -2.59 13.83 -4.82
CA LEU A 281 -3.44 14.92 -5.28
C LEU A 281 -3.08 16.24 -4.61
N GLU A 282 -2.92 16.24 -3.29
CA GLU A 282 -2.53 17.43 -2.54
C GLU A 282 -1.20 18.00 -3.02
N ILE A 283 -0.18 17.16 -3.18
CA ILE A 283 1.17 17.59 -3.60
C ILE A 283 1.13 18.12 -5.04
N LEU A 284 0.52 17.36 -5.96
CA LEU A 284 0.51 17.70 -7.38
C LEU A 284 -0.42 18.87 -7.71
N SER A 285 -1.42 19.15 -6.89
CA SER A 285 -2.29 20.31 -7.06
C SER A 285 -1.59 21.66 -6.79
N ARG A 286 -0.39 21.65 -6.24
CA ARG A 286 0.41 22.86 -5.96
C ARG A 286 1.20 23.34 -7.19
N THR A 287 1.15 22.62 -8.31
CA THR A 287 1.89 22.92 -9.54
C THR A 287 0.97 22.95 -10.76
N ASP A 288 1.35 23.72 -11.77
CA ASP A 288 0.66 23.77 -13.06
C ASP A 288 1.05 22.58 -13.98
N ASP A 289 2.17 21.90 -13.69
CA ASP A 289 2.65 20.74 -14.44
C ASP A 289 2.90 19.52 -13.54
N PRO A 290 1.82 18.81 -13.11
CA PRO A 290 1.92 17.61 -12.29
C PRO A 290 2.79 16.52 -12.91
N SER A 291 2.60 16.25 -14.19
CA SER A 291 3.37 15.23 -14.91
C SER A 291 4.84 15.59 -15.03
N GLY A 292 5.16 16.87 -15.25
CA GLY A 292 6.55 17.33 -15.25
C GLY A 292 7.24 17.18 -13.90
N VAL A 293 6.52 17.36 -12.79
CA VAL A 293 7.05 17.06 -11.44
C VAL A 293 7.38 15.57 -11.30
N LEU A 294 6.47 14.68 -11.72
CA LEU A 294 6.65 13.24 -11.67
C LEU A 294 7.81 12.76 -12.56
N SER A 295 7.88 13.23 -13.80
CA SER A 295 8.91 12.84 -14.77
C SER A 295 10.32 13.31 -14.41
N LYS A 296 10.44 14.42 -13.67
CA LYS A 296 11.73 14.95 -13.18
C LYS A 296 12.33 14.19 -12.01
N LEU A 297 11.57 13.32 -11.36
CA LEU A 297 12.09 12.46 -10.30
C LEU A 297 13.22 11.57 -10.84
N PRO A 298 14.35 11.45 -10.12
CA PRO A 298 15.47 10.64 -10.58
C PRO A 298 15.04 9.22 -10.97
N ASN A 299 15.53 8.76 -12.11
CA ASN A 299 15.30 7.40 -12.59
C ASN A 299 16.65 6.67 -12.71
N ALA A 300 16.62 5.36 -12.62
CA ALA A 300 17.76 4.48 -12.78
C ALA A 300 17.49 3.45 -13.89
N VAL A 301 18.55 2.95 -14.49
CA VAL A 301 18.44 1.74 -15.33
C VAL A 301 18.31 0.56 -14.38
N ASN A 302 17.13 -0.05 -14.36
CA ASN A 302 16.81 -1.19 -13.53
C ASN A 302 16.58 -2.43 -14.38
N THR A 303 16.93 -3.59 -13.87
CA THR A 303 16.47 -4.86 -14.43
C THR A 303 15.00 -5.07 -14.04
N PRO A 304 14.20 -5.74 -14.88
CA PRO A 304 12.89 -6.20 -14.45
C PRO A 304 13.03 -7.16 -13.25
N GLU A 305 11.98 -7.26 -12.44
CA GLU A 305 11.91 -8.28 -11.38
C GLU A 305 11.90 -9.67 -12.05
N LEU A 306 12.90 -10.48 -11.73
CA LEU A 306 13.02 -11.85 -12.25
C LEU A 306 12.38 -12.82 -11.24
N GLN A 307 11.52 -13.70 -11.75
CA GLN A 307 10.89 -14.74 -10.94
C GLN A 307 11.57 -16.09 -11.24
N ILE A 308 11.98 -16.78 -10.18
CA ILE A 308 12.54 -18.14 -10.27
C ILE A 308 11.49 -19.10 -9.70
N PRO A 309 10.84 -19.92 -10.54
CA PRO A 309 9.87 -20.91 -10.07
C PRO A 309 10.54 -21.92 -9.12
N MET A 310 9.91 -22.15 -7.97
CA MET A 310 10.40 -23.08 -6.96
C MET A 310 9.22 -23.83 -6.32
N ALA A 311 9.47 -25.03 -5.81
CA ALA A 311 8.47 -25.78 -5.06
C ALA A 311 8.22 -25.14 -3.67
N GLU A 312 7.07 -25.44 -3.06
CA GLU A 312 6.71 -24.94 -1.74
C GLU A 312 7.80 -25.26 -0.69
N GLY A 313 8.17 -24.24 0.09
CA GLY A 313 9.23 -24.32 1.12
C GLY A 313 10.67 -24.29 0.58
N GLU A 314 10.88 -24.38 -0.73
CA GLU A 314 12.20 -24.30 -1.35
C GLU A 314 12.81 -22.90 -1.33
N PRO A 315 12.04 -21.80 -1.53
CA PRO A 315 12.60 -20.44 -1.53
C PRO A 315 13.40 -20.12 -0.25
N LYS A 316 12.87 -20.48 0.92
CA LYS A 316 13.56 -20.23 2.19
C LYS A 316 14.92 -20.94 2.26
N ARG A 317 14.95 -22.21 1.92
CA ARG A 317 16.21 -23.01 1.90
C ARG A 317 17.20 -22.49 0.87
N PHE A 318 16.69 -22.02 -0.28
CA PHE A 318 17.54 -21.42 -1.32
C PHE A 318 18.20 -20.13 -0.84
N ILE A 319 17.45 -19.23 -0.22
CA ILE A 319 18.00 -17.98 0.35
C ILE A 319 18.99 -18.25 1.47
N GLU A 320 18.74 -19.24 2.35
CA GLU A 320 19.71 -19.64 3.39
C GLU A 320 21.04 -20.09 2.79
N ARG A 321 21.01 -20.88 1.70
CA ARG A 321 22.22 -21.29 0.98
C ARG A 321 22.95 -20.10 0.34
N LEU A 322 22.19 -19.18 -0.30
CA LEU A 322 22.78 -17.98 -0.91
C LEU A 322 23.45 -17.10 0.15
N ARG A 323 22.82 -16.89 1.30
CA ARG A 323 23.42 -16.15 2.41
C ARG A 323 24.71 -16.76 2.90
N ALA A 324 24.77 -18.09 3.03
CA ALA A 324 25.99 -18.79 3.42
C ALA A 324 27.15 -18.62 2.40
N GLN A 325 26.82 -18.32 1.13
CA GLN A 325 27.78 -18.13 0.04
C GLN A 325 28.01 -16.64 -0.29
N ALA A 326 27.31 -15.73 0.36
CA ALA A 326 27.31 -14.30 0.02
C ALA A 326 28.73 -13.69 0.00
N GLY A 327 29.62 -14.10 0.90
CA GLY A 327 31.01 -13.62 0.94
C GLY A 327 31.86 -14.00 -0.29
N GLN A 328 31.33 -14.85 -1.20
CA GLN A 328 32.01 -15.22 -2.46
C GLN A 328 31.68 -14.26 -3.60
N PHE A 329 30.69 -13.40 -3.43
CA PHE A 329 30.25 -12.43 -4.43
C PHE A 329 30.82 -11.05 -4.07
N ALA A 330 31.38 -10.34 -5.08
CA ALA A 330 31.75 -8.96 -4.91
C ALA A 330 30.49 -8.13 -4.59
N ASP A 331 30.60 -7.19 -3.65
CA ASP A 331 29.50 -6.30 -3.22
C ASP A 331 28.28 -7.00 -2.53
N ALA A 332 28.49 -8.18 -1.96
CA ALA A 332 27.45 -8.91 -1.24
C ALA A 332 27.10 -8.34 0.16
N ALA A 333 27.67 -7.21 0.56
CA ALA A 333 27.45 -6.59 1.87
C ALA A 333 25.98 -6.17 2.12
N ASP A 334 25.20 -6.01 1.03
CA ASP A 334 23.80 -5.58 1.08
C ASP A 334 22.79 -6.72 0.85
N VAL A 335 23.23 -8.00 0.86
CA VAL A 335 22.33 -9.14 0.78
C VAL A 335 21.70 -9.39 2.15
N ILE A 336 20.46 -9.02 2.27
CA ILE A 336 19.66 -9.17 3.49
C ILE A 336 18.88 -10.49 3.47
#